data_bd85d9266ab4c4a9427f9fc32b6b8263
#
_entry.id   bd85d9266ab4c4a9427f9fc32b6b8263
#
_cell.length_a   1.000
_cell.length_b   1.000
_cell.length_c   1.000
_cell.angle_alpha   90.00
_cell.angle_beta   90.00
_cell.angle_gamma   90.00
#
_symmetry.space_group_name_H-M   'P 1'
#
loop_
_entity.id
_entity.type
_entity.pdbx_description
1 polymer ?
#
loop_
_entity_poly.entity_id
_entity_poly.type
_entity_poly.pdbx_seq_one_letter_code
_entity_poly.pdbx_strand_id
1 'polypeptide(L)'
;MTDLFAFGSAASSNAAEADYGLGGDMKKTQYVLQLLGFPGQADTLKCLIMAVEMGMETDSGVLDIIDGQDESSEYLEISPFGLVPALKEAEYYVAGESGIMSYIEARGLGKRLAPKNAALLAEQNYWSDIACSEVGPHVNLLVQERILAQMDDSVYMVKSDEINAARKALAAPLDALNDQLAKNTFIIGNYSFADIHWTAYLHLLNEAGEGDLITERANVKAWFDRVSTHKSFSGQNIVAYDLLPKLADIKNKQLNSIVIDDF
;
A
#
# COMPACT_ATOMS: atom_id res chain seq x y z
N MET A 1 -16.20 22.30 -6.72
CA MET A 1 -15.80 20.97 -6.26
C MET A 1 -14.63 20.53 -7.13
N THR A 2 -13.43 20.50 -6.59
CA THR A 2 -12.25 20.05 -7.33
C THR A 2 -12.30 18.54 -7.38
N ASP A 3 -12.25 17.93 -8.56
CA ASP A 3 -12.26 16.46 -8.68
C ASP A 3 -10.88 15.93 -8.31
N LEU A 4 -10.75 15.38 -7.10
CA LEU A 4 -9.48 14.81 -6.59
C LEU A 4 -8.94 13.65 -7.43
N PHE A 5 -9.80 13.04 -8.28
CA PHE A 5 -9.42 11.99 -9.22
C PHE A 5 -9.21 12.50 -10.65
N ALA A 6 -9.10 13.81 -10.87
CA ALA A 6 -8.82 14.40 -12.17
C ALA A 6 -7.33 14.31 -12.58
N PHE A 7 -6.68 13.19 -12.32
CA PHE A 7 -5.33 12.90 -12.76
C PHE A 7 -5.39 11.95 -13.96
N GLY A 8 -4.71 12.31 -15.04
CA GLY A 8 -4.51 11.43 -16.20
C GLY A 8 -5.74 11.20 -17.07
N SER A 9 -6.25 12.23 -17.75
CA SER A 9 -7.31 12.05 -18.74
C SER A 9 -6.78 11.45 -20.05
N ALA A 10 -6.55 10.15 -20.06
CA ALA A 10 -6.55 9.32 -21.25
C ALA A 10 -7.71 8.31 -21.19
N ALA A 11 -8.84 8.74 -20.66
CA ALA A 11 -10.03 7.91 -20.62
C ALA A 11 -10.81 8.09 -21.92
N SER A 12 -10.88 7.04 -22.71
CA SER A 12 -11.88 6.91 -23.77
C SER A 12 -13.27 7.07 -23.16
N SER A 13 -13.97 8.10 -23.59
CA SER A 13 -15.37 8.37 -23.30
C SER A 13 -16.27 7.26 -23.88
N ASN A 14 -16.51 6.22 -23.12
CA ASN A 14 -17.64 5.30 -23.30
C ASN A 14 -18.01 4.71 -21.93
N ALA A 15 -18.57 5.55 -21.06
CA ALA A 15 -19.28 5.09 -19.88
C ALA A 15 -20.59 4.43 -20.31
N ALA A 16 -20.60 3.12 -20.50
CA ALA A 16 -21.82 2.35 -20.49
C ALA A 16 -22.24 2.18 -19.03
N GLU A 17 -23.52 2.42 -18.74
CA GLU A 17 -24.13 2.28 -17.41
C GLU A 17 -23.69 0.97 -16.73
N ALA A 18 -23.02 1.10 -15.59
CA ALA A 18 -22.63 -0.04 -14.78
C ALA A 18 -23.89 -0.58 -14.08
N ASP A 19 -24.33 -1.76 -14.49
CA ASP A 19 -25.37 -2.50 -13.77
C ASP A 19 -24.74 -3.11 -12.49
N TYR A 20 -25.01 -2.51 -11.34
CA TYR A 20 -24.61 -3.01 -10.01
C TYR A 20 -25.47 -4.20 -9.56
N GLY A 21 -26.22 -4.86 -10.44
CA GLY A 21 -26.99 -6.06 -10.16
C GLY A 21 -26.12 -7.27 -9.85
N LEU A 22 -26.27 -7.85 -8.69
CA LEU A 22 -25.70 -9.14 -8.30
C LEU A 22 -26.25 -10.25 -9.24
N GLY A 23 -25.57 -10.55 -10.36
CA GLY A 23 -25.90 -11.74 -11.15
C GLY A 23 -25.98 -11.61 -12.67
N GLY A 24 -25.55 -10.52 -13.27
CA GLY A 24 -25.42 -10.42 -14.74
C GLY A 24 -24.05 -10.86 -15.23
N ASP A 25 -23.96 -11.49 -16.42
CA ASP A 25 -22.72 -11.67 -17.16
C ASP A 25 -22.10 -10.29 -17.42
N MET A 26 -21.23 -9.81 -16.52
CA MET A 26 -20.53 -8.56 -16.70
C MET A 26 -19.63 -8.72 -17.93
N LYS A 27 -20.00 -8.09 -19.03
CA LYS A 27 -19.08 -7.89 -20.16
C LYS A 27 -17.80 -7.30 -19.58
N LYS A 28 -16.67 -7.91 -19.90
CA LYS A 28 -15.32 -7.49 -19.52
C LYS A 28 -14.99 -6.10 -20.09
N THR A 29 -15.64 -5.07 -19.58
CA THR A 29 -15.20 -3.70 -19.82
C THR A 29 -14.09 -3.47 -18.84
N GLN A 30 -12.88 -3.36 -19.32
CA GLN A 30 -11.69 -3.12 -18.51
C GLN A 30 -11.73 -1.64 -18.13
N TYR A 31 -12.30 -1.36 -16.96
CA TYR A 31 -12.21 -0.03 -16.38
C TYR A 31 -10.83 0.10 -15.71
N VAL A 32 -10.22 1.26 -15.89
CA VAL A 32 -9.02 1.63 -15.17
C VAL A 32 -9.43 2.01 -13.75
N LEU A 33 -8.84 1.39 -12.75
CA LEU A 33 -9.02 1.76 -11.35
C LEU A 33 -8.24 3.04 -11.08
N GLN A 34 -8.91 4.07 -10.60
CA GLN A 34 -8.23 5.25 -10.10
C GLN A 34 -7.93 5.06 -8.62
N LEU A 35 -6.65 5.02 -8.25
CA LEU A 35 -6.20 4.86 -6.87
C LEU A 35 -5.54 6.16 -6.41
N LEU A 36 -6.07 6.75 -5.35
CA LEU A 36 -5.50 7.91 -4.69
C LEU A 36 -4.87 7.47 -3.37
N GLY A 37 -3.56 7.58 -3.26
CA GLY A 37 -2.81 7.08 -2.12
C GLY A 37 -1.55 7.89 -1.84
N PHE A 38 -0.81 7.51 -0.81
CA PHE A 38 0.43 8.19 -0.43
C PHE A 38 1.63 7.23 -0.47
N PRO A 39 2.75 7.62 -1.12
CA PRO A 39 4.01 6.90 -1.05
C PRO A 39 4.49 6.82 0.40
N GLY A 40 4.94 5.66 0.84
CA GLY A 40 5.33 5.45 2.23
C GLY A 40 4.23 4.94 3.14
N GLN A 41 3.03 4.73 2.61
CA GLN A 41 1.99 3.97 3.29
C GLN A 41 1.90 2.55 2.73
N ALA A 42 2.05 1.57 3.61
CA ALA A 42 1.93 0.16 3.25
C ALA A 42 0.55 -0.15 2.63
N ASP A 43 -0.50 0.51 3.10
CA ASP A 43 -1.88 0.28 2.66
C ASP A 43 -2.08 0.65 1.18
N THR A 44 -1.45 1.75 0.70
CA THR A 44 -1.42 2.10 -0.72
C THR A 44 -0.69 1.02 -1.53
N LEU A 45 0.47 0.60 -1.05
CA LEU A 45 1.30 -0.41 -1.72
C LEU A 45 0.59 -1.77 -1.81
N LYS A 46 -0.09 -2.21 -0.76
CA LYS A 46 -0.90 -3.44 -0.75
C LYS A 46 -1.98 -3.41 -1.84
N CYS A 47 -2.70 -2.30 -1.98
CA CYS A 47 -3.75 -2.14 -2.99
C CYS A 47 -3.20 -2.19 -4.41
N LEU A 48 -2.04 -1.57 -4.66
CA LEU A 48 -1.35 -1.61 -5.95
C LEU A 48 -0.88 -3.02 -6.31
N ILE A 49 -0.22 -3.71 -5.38
CA ILE A 49 0.21 -5.11 -5.56
C ILE A 49 -1.02 -5.98 -5.90
N MET A 50 -2.10 -5.81 -5.14
CA MET A 50 -3.34 -6.56 -5.34
C MET A 50 -3.95 -6.31 -6.73
N ALA A 51 -3.98 -5.07 -7.20
CA ALA A 51 -4.48 -4.73 -8.53
C ALA A 51 -3.70 -5.45 -9.64
N VAL A 52 -2.37 -5.45 -9.55
CA VAL A 52 -1.52 -6.15 -10.52
C VAL A 52 -1.75 -7.67 -10.47
N GLU A 53 -1.88 -8.26 -9.28
CA GLU A 53 -2.19 -9.70 -9.13
C GLU A 53 -3.52 -10.06 -9.77
N MET A 54 -4.52 -9.21 -9.63
CA MET A 54 -5.84 -9.40 -10.23
C MET A 54 -5.92 -9.01 -11.71
N GLY A 55 -4.80 -8.58 -12.32
CA GLY A 55 -4.74 -8.19 -13.73
C GLY A 55 -5.53 -6.93 -14.02
N MET A 56 -5.66 -6.04 -13.04
CA MET A 56 -6.35 -4.76 -13.18
C MET A 56 -5.37 -3.64 -13.47
N GLU A 57 -5.74 -2.76 -14.37
CA GLU A 57 -4.99 -1.55 -14.70
C GLU A 57 -5.32 -0.46 -13.68
N THR A 58 -4.31 0.24 -13.19
CA THR A 58 -4.48 1.34 -12.23
C THR A 58 -3.94 2.64 -12.80
N ASP A 59 -4.72 3.72 -12.65
CA ASP A 59 -4.26 5.09 -12.76
C ASP A 59 -4.13 5.64 -11.34
N SER A 60 -2.90 6.01 -10.94
CA SER A 60 -2.59 6.24 -9.54
C SER A 60 -2.16 7.69 -9.33
N GLY A 61 -2.83 8.38 -8.40
CA GLY A 61 -2.51 9.71 -7.94
C GLY A 61 -1.91 9.72 -6.53
N VAL A 62 -1.21 10.80 -6.22
CA VAL A 62 -0.67 11.04 -4.88
C VAL A 62 -1.60 11.97 -4.11
N LEU A 63 -2.04 11.51 -2.93
CA LEU A 63 -2.69 12.34 -1.93
C LEU A 63 -1.64 12.80 -0.93
N ASP A 64 -1.40 14.11 -0.86
CA ASP A 64 -0.38 14.66 0.04
C ASP A 64 -0.92 14.74 1.48
N ILE A 65 -0.70 13.67 2.24
CA ILE A 65 -1.10 13.60 3.66
C ILE A 65 -0.18 14.43 4.57
N ILE A 66 1.00 14.81 4.10
CA ILE A 66 1.91 15.70 4.86
C ILE A 66 1.31 17.11 4.90
N ASP A 67 0.67 17.51 3.81
CA ASP A 67 -0.02 18.80 3.69
C ASP A 67 -1.51 18.72 4.09
N GLY A 68 -1.93 17.60 4.68
CA GLY A 68 -3.28 17.40 5.23
C GLY A 68 -4.39 17.26 4.20
N GLN A 69 -4.09 16.80 2.99
CA GLN A 69 -5.12 16.61 1.95
C GLN A 69 -6.13 15.52 2.31
N ASP A 70 -5.76 14.56 3.15
CA ASP A 70 -6.64 13.52 3.68
C ASP A 70 -7.70 14.07 4.67
N GLU A 71 -7.47 15.27 5.21
CA GLU A 71 -8.39 16.00 6.08
C GLU A 71 -9.20 17.08 5.33
N SER A 72 -8.97 17.24 4.02
CA SER A 72 -9.72 18.22 3.22
C SER A 72 -11.19 17.86 3.12
N SER A 73 -12.06 18.89 3.01
CA SER A 73 -13.52 18.68 2.86
C SER A 73 -13.86 17.81 1.65
N GLU A 74 -13.11 17.96 0.58
CA GLU A 74 -13.28 17.21 -0.67
C GLU A 74 -12.93 15.72 -0.48
N TYR A 75 -11.86 15.42 0.26
CA TYR A 75 -11.48 14.03 0.51
C TYR A 75 -12.41 13.37 1.53
N LEU A 76 -12.84 14.09 2.56
CA LEU A 76 -13.77 13.59 3.57
C LEU A 76 -15.16 13.26 3.03
N GLU A 77 -15.57 13.80 1.87
CA GLU A 77 -16.76 13.35 1.15
C GLU A 77 -16.62 11.91 0.62
N ILE A 78 -15.39 11.48 0.30
CA ILE A 78 -15.07 10.14 -0.20
C ILE A 78 -14.76 9.19 0.96
N SER A 79 -13.97 9.68 1.92
CA SER A 79 -13.48 8.94 3.09
C SER A 79 -13.80 9.73 4.37
N PRO A 80 -14.99 9.58 4.97
CA PRO A 80 -15.39 10.37 6.14
C PRO A 80 -14.48 10.24 7.37
N PHE A 81 -13.59 9.27 7.39
CA PHE A 81 -12.60 9.04 8.44
C PHE A 81 -11.16 9.34 7.99
N GLY A 82 -10.96 9.96 6.82
CA GLY A 82 -9.64 10.26 6.29
C GLY A 82 -8.79 9.02 5.95
N LEU A 83 -9.41 7.85 5.71
CA LEU A 83 -8.67 6.63 5.39
C LEU A 83 -8.02 6.74 4.01
N VAL A 84 -6.73 6.49 3.94
CA VAL A 84 -5.93 6.44 2.72
C VAL A 84 -5.41 5.01 2.55
N PRO A 85 -5.45 4.42 1.34
CA PRO A 85 -5.87 4.99 0.06
C PRO A 85 -7.37 5.03 -0.17
N ALA A 86 -7.80 5.75 -1.23
CA ALA A 86 -9.14 5.67 -1.80
C ALA A 86 -9.08 5.18 -3.25
N LEU A 87 -10.10 4.42 -3.65
CA LEU A 87 -10.27 3.89 -5.00
C LEU A 87 -11.56 4.40 -5.60
N LYS A 88 -11.51 4.75 -6.90
CA LYS A 88 -12.68 5.06 -7.72
C LYS A 88 -12.71 4.15 -8.95
N GLU A 89 -13.85 3.57 -9.24
CA GLU A 89 -14.17 2.93 -10.52
C GLU A 89 -15.55 3.45 -11.00
N ALA A 90 -15.57 4.20 -12.09
CA ALA A 90 -16.78 4.91 -12.55
C ALA A 90 -17.37 5.81 -11.45
N GLU A 91 -18.62 5.54 -11.03
CA GLU A 91 -19.30 6.29 -9.96
C GLU A 91 -19.13 5.64 -8.56
N TYR A 92 -18.40 4.53 -8.47
CA TYR A 92 -18.18 3.83 -7.21
C TYR A 92 -16.91 4.30 -6.53
N TYR A 93 -16.99 4.55 -5.23
CA TYR A 93 -15.87 4.92 -4.38
C TYR A 93 -15.77 3.97 -3.20
N VAL A 94 -14.54 3.65 -2.81
CA VAL A 94 -14.25 2.95 -1.56
C VAL A 94 -12.92 3.45 -0.99
N ALA A 95 -12.86 3.70 0.31
CA ALA A 95 -11.66 4.09 1.02
C ALA A 95 -11.25 3.04 2.05
N GLY A 96 -9.96 3.02 2.36
CA GLY A 96 -9.35 2.06 3.28
C GLY A 96 -8.94 0.75 2.60
N GLU A 97 -7.77 0.29 2.95
CA GLU A 97 -7.05 -0.83 2.33
C GLU A 97 -7.90 -2.10 2.26
N SER A 98 -8.51 -2.50 3.37
CA SER A 98 -9.26 -3.75 3.47
C SER A 98 -10.48 -3.79 2.53
N GLY A 99 -11.20 -2.66 2.43
CA GLY A 99 -12.32 -2.51 1.50
C GLY A 99 -11.87 -2.57 0.04
N ILE A 100 -10.80 -1.86 -0.28
CA ILE A 100 -10.21 -1.82 -1.62
C ILE A 100 -9.70 -3.19 -2.04
N MET A 101 -8.93 -3.88 -1.21
CA MET A 101 -8.41 -5.22 -1.51
C MET A 101 -9.55 -6.22 -1.72
N SER A 102 -10.59 -6.16 -0.90
CA SER A 102 -11.78 -7.02 -1.07
C SER A 102 -12.52 -6.72 -2.37
N TYR A 103 -12.65 -5.46 -2.74
CA TYR A 103 -13.25 -5.03 -4.01
C TYR A 103 -12.44 -5.55 -5.21
N ILE A 104 -11.12 -5.35 -5.19
CA ILE A 104 -10.22 -5.80 -6.26
C ILE A 104 -10.23 -7.34 -6.39
N GLU A 105 -10.24 -8.09 -5.26
CA GLU A 105 -10.35 -9.55 -5.26
C GLU A 105 -11.65 -10.05 -5.90
N ALA A 106 -12.76 -9.37 -5.60
CA ALA A 106 -14.06 -9.76 -6.14
C ALA A 106 -14.23 -9.37 -7.62
N ARG A 107 -13.62 -8.25 -8.02
CA ARG A 107 -13.78 -7.61 -9.33
C ARG A 107 -12.75 -8.09 -10.36
N GLY A 108 -11.57 -8.50 -9.91
CA GLY A 108 -10.43 -8.81 -10.74
C GLY A 108 -10.62 -10.03 -11.65
N LEU A 109 -9.81 -10.06 -12.70
CA LEU A 109 -9.79 -11.13 -13.72
C LEU A 109 -8.76 -12.21 -13.40
N GLY A 110 -7.92 -11.98 -12.39
CA GLY A 110 -6.86 -12.89 -11.97
C GLY A 110 -7.38 -14.11 -11.23
N LYS A 111 -6.43 -14.98 -10.87
CA LYS A 111 -6.73 -16.10 -9.96
C LYS A 111 -6.92 -15.53 -8.56
N ARG A 112 -8.04 -15.86 -7.94
CA ARG A 112 -8.30 -15.47 -6.55
C ARG A 112 -7.15 -15.89 -5.62
N LEU A 113 -6.72 -14.93 -4.80
CA LEU A 113 -5.67 -15.13 -3.81
C LEU A 113 -6.22 -15.67 -2.49
N ALA A 114 -7.47 -15.34 -2.17
CA ALA A 114 -8.13 -15.87 -0.98
C ALA A 114 -8.37 -17.39 -1.11
N PRO A 115 -7.84 -18.21 -0.18
CA PRO A 115 -8.04 -19.64 -0.20
C PRO A 115 -9.53 -20.01 -0.06
N LYS A 116 -9.96 -21.08 -0.77
CA LYS A 116 -11.31 -21.65 -0.57
C LYS A 116 -11.39 -22.53 0.67
N ASN A 117 -10.26 -23.08 1.12
CA ASN A 117 -10.19 -23.89 2.34
C ASN A 117 -10.28 -22.99 3.57
N ALA A 118 -11.22 -23.27 4.46
CA ALA A 118 -11.48 -22.42 5.63
C ALA A 118 -10.29 -22.30 6.59
N ALA A 119 -9.51 -23.39 6.76
CA ALA A 119 -8.32 -23.35 7.63
C ALA A 119 -7.22 -22.47 7.03
N LEU A 120 -6.95 -22.59 5.73
CA LEU A 120 -5.96 -21.74 5.04
C LEU A 120 -6.43 -20.29 4.99
N LEU A 121 -7.73 -20.03 4.84
CA LEU A 121 -8.27 -18.67 4.91
C LEU A 121 -8.08 -18.06 6.31
N ALA A 122 -8.33 -18.82 7.35
CA ALA A 122 -8.09 -18.39 8.73
C ALA A 122 -6.60 -18.12 8.98
N GLU A 123 -5.71 -18.98 8.47
CA GLU A 123 -4.26 -18.80 8.57
C GLU A 123 -3.78 -17.57 7.79
N GLN A 124 -4.30 -17.33 6.57
CA GLN A 124 -4.05 -16.10 5.83
C GLN A 124 -4.42 -14.85 6.63
N ASN A 125 -5.63 -14.83 7.19
CA ASN A 125 -6.10 -13.69 7.97
C ASN A 125 -5.25 -13.49 9.23
N TYR A 126 -4.91 -14.57 9.93
CA TYR A 126 -4.01 -14.51 11.09
C TYR A 126 -2.68 -13.83 10.76
N TRP A 127 -2.00 -14.28 9.68
CA TRP A 127 -0.73 -13.66 9.27
C TRP A 127 -0.89 -12.23 8.75
N SER A 128 -2.02 -11.90 8.12
CA SER A 128 -2.34 -10.53 7.72
C SER A 128 -2.56 -9.63 8.94
N ASP A 129 -3.28 -10.13 9.95
CA ASP A 129 -3.51 -9.40 11.20
C ASP A 129 -2.19 -9.14 11.95
N ILE A 130 -1.30 -10.13 12.05
CA ILE A 130 0.05 -9.94 12.64
C ILE A 130 0.81 -8.86 11.89
N ALA A 131 0.80 -8.88 10.55
CA ALA A 131 1.45 -7.83 9.76
C ALA A 131 0.89 -6.44 10.08
N CYS A 132 -0.42 -6.30 10.21
CA CYS A 132 -1.07 -5.01 10.44
C CYS A 132 -0.96 -4.53 11.89
N SER A 133 -1.11 -5.42 12.89
CA SER A 133 -1.19 -5.04 14.30
C SER A 133 0.17 -5.05 15.02
N GLU A 134 1.06 -6.01 14.68
CA GLU A 134 2.32 -6.20 15.38
C GLU A 134 3.53 -5.66 14.61
N VAL A 135 3.42 -5.52 13.28
CA VAL A 135 4.52 -5.03 12.43
C VAL A 135 4.27 -3.61 11.97
N GLY A 136 3.07 -3.34 11.44
CA GLY A 136 2.72 -2.07 10.82
C GLY A 136 3.01 -0.83 11.68
N PRO A 137 2.58 -0.75 12.95
CA PRO A 137 2.83 0.42 13.79
C PRO A 137 4.32 0.74 13.95
N HIS A 138 5.15 -0.28 14.08
CA HIS A 138 6.60 -0.13 14.26
C HIS A 138 7.30 0.24 12.97
N VAL A 139 6.87 -0.33 11.82
CA VAL A 139 7.39 0.04 10.50
C VAL A 139 7.02 1.48 10.18
N ASN A 140 5.76 1.88 10.41
CA ASN A 140 5.31 3.25 10.17
C ASN A 140 6.09 4.26 11.03
N LEU A 141 6.36 3.93 12.30
CA LEU A 141 7.22 4.76 13.15
C LEU A 141 8.63 4.88 12.57
N LEU A 142 9.24 3.78 12.14
CA LEU A 142 10.58 3.79 11.56
C LEU A 142 10.63 4.60 10.26
N VAL A 143 9.62 4.47 9.38
CA VAL A 143 9.49 5.28 8.18
C VAL A 143 9.39 6.77 8.54
N GLN A 144 8.54 7.11 9.51
CA GLN A 144 8.39 8.49 9.97
C GLN A 144 9.70 9.04 10.50
N GLU A 145 10.38 8.34 11.41
CA GLU A 145 11.58 8.82 12.06
C GLU A 145 12.83 8.84 11.14
N ARG A 146 12.92 7.89 10.20
CA ARG A 146 14.10 7.76 9.33
C ARG A 146 14.00 8.52 8.03
N ILE A 147 12.79 8.74 7.53
CA ILE A 147 12.56 9.34 6.21
C ILE A 147 11.80 10.65 6.33
N LEU A 148 10.57 10.64 6.86
CA LEU A 148 9.70 11.82 6.84
C LEU A 148 10.24 12.93 7.74
N ALA A 149 10.83 12.59 8.86
CA ALA A 149 11.44 13.56 9.76
C ALA A 149 12.61 14.33 9.13
N GLN A 150 13.30 13.74 8.17
CA GLN A 150 14.41 14.41 7.46
C GLN A 150 13.93 15.40 6.39
N MET A 151 12.64 15.42 6.09
CA MET A 151 12.06 16.35 5.13
C MET A 151 11.82 17.74 5.73
N ASP A 152 11.70 17.84 7.05
CA ASP A 152 11.56 19.10 7.76
C ASP A 152 12.93 19.54 8.33
N ASP A 153 13.62 20.42 7.63
CA ASP A 153 14.95 20.95 8.02
C ASP A 153 14.88 21.79 9.32
N SER A 154 13.69 22.05 9.86
CA SER A 154 13.57 23.11 10.83
C SER A 154 13.83 22.74 12.27
N VAL A 155 13.93 21.48 12.73
CA VAL A 155 14.29 21.12 14.14
C VAL A 155 13.79 19.73 14.57
N TYR A 156 13.66 18.78 13.66
CA TYR A 156 13.24 17.47 14.09
C TYR A 156 14.37 16.72 14.82
N MET A 157 14.18 16.41 16.09
CA MET A 157 15.09 15.54 16.82
C MET A 157 14.64 14.09 16.67
N VAL A 158 15.44 13.30 15.94
CA VAL A 158 15.23 11.86 15.78
C VAL A 158 15.10 11.19 17.16
N LYS A 159 14.02 10.48 17.39
CA LYS A 159 13.72 9.83 18.67
C LYS A 159 14.39 8.45 18.75
N SER A 160 15.68 8.44 19.04
CA SER A 160 16.49 7.21 19.07
C SER A 160 15.93 6.11 19.98
N ASP A 161 15.32 6.47 21.10
CA ASP A 161 14.73 5.48 22.02
C ASP A 161 13.47 4.83 21.42
N GLU A 162 12.65 5.59 20.70
CA GLU A 162 11.47 5.07 20.00
C GLU A 162 11.89 4.16 18.85
N ILE A 163 12.92 4.53 18.08
CA ILE A 163 13.50 3.68 17.03
C ILE A 163 13.99 2.35 17.62
N ASN A 164 14.76 2.39 18.72
CA ASN A 164 15.27 1.18 19.36
C ASN A 164 14.14 0.30 19.91
N ALA A 165 13.11 0.90 20.47
CA ALA A 165 11.93 0.18 20.95
C ALA A 165 11.17 -0.51 19.79
N ALA A 166 10.97 0.20 18.67
CA ALA A 166 10.33 -0.34 17.48
C ALA A 166 11.13 -1.53 16.89
N ARG A 167 12.46 -1.37 16.73
CA ARG A 167 13.33 -2.46 16.28
C ARG A 167 13.23 -3.70 17.17
N LYS A 168 13.21 -3.49 18.49
CA LYS A 168 13.06 -4.58 19.46
C LYS A 168 11.69 -5.26 19.36
N ALA A 169 10.62 -4.50 19.17
CA ALA A 169 9.28 -5.04 19.05
C ALA A 169 9.10 -5.87 17.76
N LEU A 170 9.78 -5.49 16.67
CA LEU A 170 9.76 -6.24 15.41
C LEU A 170 10.46 -7.61 15.50
N ALA A 171 11.29 -7.88 16.50
CA ALA A 171 12.05 -9.13 16.59
C ALA A 171 11.12 -10.36 16.65
N ALA A 172 10.16 -10.37 17.55
CA ALA A 172 9.27 -11.53 17.76
C ALA A 172 8.41 -11.86 16.54
N PRO A 173 7.67 -10.91 15.90
CA PRO A 173 6.89 -11.23 14.70
C PRO A 173 7.77 -11.65 13.51
N LEU A 174 8.98 -11.08 13.35
CA LEU A 174 9.91 -11.49 12.30
C LEU A 174 10.50 -12.87 12.54
N ASP A 175 10.79 -13.23 13.79
CA ASP A 175 11.25 -14.59 14.16
C ASP A 175 10.15 -15.62 13.88
N ALA A 176 8.91 -15.32 14.26
CA ALA A 176 7.76 -16.18 13.94
C ALA A 176 7.55 -16.36 12.43
N LEU A 177 7.69 -15.27 11.65
CA LEU A 177 7.65 -15.36 10.19
C LEU A 177 8.79 -16.20 9.63
N ASN A 178 10.00 -16.08 10.17
CA ASN A 178 11.15 -16.87 9.76
C ASN A 178 10.90 -18.38 9.97
N ASP A 179 10.31 -18.76 11.10
CA ASP A 179 9.98 -20.14 11.40
C ASP A 179 8.85 -20.69 10.49
N GLN A 180 7.85 -19.86 10.17
CA GLN A 180 6.80 -20.21 9.22
C GLN A 180 7.35 -20.46 7.82
N LEU A 181 8.25 -19.60 7.36
CA LEU A 181 8.87 -19.69 6.03
C LEU A 181 9.94 -20.79 5.93
N ALA A 182 10.43 -21.34 7.03
CA ALA A 182 11.28 -22.53 7.01
C ALA A 182 10.58 -23.76 6.39
N LYS A 183 9.25 -23.78 6.40
CA LYS A 183 8.42 -24.90 5.95
C LYS A 183 7.66 -24.61 4.67
N ASN A 184 7.59 -23.33 4.26
CA ASN A 184 6.73 -22.88 3.19
C ASN A 184 7.45 -21.95 2.23
N THR A 185 7.11 -22.04 0.94
CA THR A 185 7.62 -21.10 -0.09
C THR A 185 7.03 -19.71 0.06
N PHE A 186 5.74 -19.63 0.41
CA PHE A 186 4.99 -18.43 0.77
C PHE A 186 4.33 -18.65 2.12
N ILE A 187 3.87 -17.60 2.78
CA ILE A 187 3.47 -17.61 4.19
C ILE A 187 2.49 -18.74 4.52
N ILE A 188 1.50 -19.00 3.66
CA ILE A 188 0.55 -20.11 3.80
C ILE A 188 0.73 -21.19 2.71
N GLY A 189 1.94 -21.32 2.18
CA GLY A 189 2.30 -22.29 1.13
C GLY A 189 2.12 -21.76 -0.30
N ASN A 190 1.00 -21.12 -0.61
CA ASN A 190 0.77 -20.38 -1.86
C ASN A 190 0.76 -18.89 -1.60
N TYR A 191 1.13 -18.09 -2.63
CA TYR A 191 1.05 -16.64 -2.59
C TYR A 191 -0.39 -16.19 -2.29
N SER A 192 -0.53 -15.28 -1.33
CA SER A 192 -1.81 -14.89 -0.74
C SER A 192 -1.81 -13.45 -0.24
N PHE A 193 -2.91 -13.01 0.35
CA PHE A 193 -2.98 -11.70 1.02
C PHE A 193 -1.94 -11.54 2.12
N ALA A 194 -1.63 -12.62 2.87
CA ALA A 194 -0.59 -12.57 3.88
C ALA A 194 0.75 -12.12 3.29
N ASP A 195 1.13 -12.67 2.13
CA ASP A 195 2.37 -12.27 1.45
C ASP A 195 2.33 -10.80 1.02
N ILE A 196 1.19 -10.31 0.54
CA ILE A 196 1.03 -8.90 0.14
C ILE A 196 1.21 -7.97 1.35
N HIS A 197 0.55 -8.26 2.48
CA HIS A 197 0.66 -7.45 3.69
C HIS A 197 2.10 -7.37 4.20
N TRP A 198 2.76 -8.52 4.34
CA TRP A 198 4.13 -8.57 4.80
C TRP A 198 5.11 -7.92 3.81
N THR A 199 4.93 -8.13 2.50
CA THR A 199 5.78 -7.51 1.46
C THR A 199 5.75 -6.00 1.58
N ALA A 200 4.56 -5.39 1.72
CA ALA A 200 4.43 -3.94 1.79
C ALA A 200 5.16 -3.36 3.00
N TYR A 201 4.99 -3.95 4.18
CA TYR A 201 5.69 -3.48 5.38
C TYR A 201 7.20 -3.72 5.32
N LEU A 202 7.66 -4.90 4.87
CA LEU A 202 9.10 -5.17 4.82
C LEU A 202 9.81 -4.38 3.71
N HIS A 203 9.09 -4.01 2.64
CA HIS A 203 9.63 -3.06 1.66
C HIS A 203 9.89 -1.69 2.30
N LEU A 204 8.91 -1.12 3.00
CA LEU A 204 9.09 0.15 3.70
C LEU A 204 10.14 0.09 4.80
N LEU A 205 10.21 -1.02 5.52
CA LEU A 205 11.26 -1.26 6.52
C LEU A 205 12.65 -1.22 5.88
N ASN A 206 12.81 -1.84 4.73
CA ASN A 206 14.07 -1.83 3.97
C ASN A 206 14.41 -0.42 3.46
N GLU A 207 13.43 0.34 2.95
CA GLU A 207 13.62 1.73 2.52
C GLU A 207 13.97 2.67 3.67
N ALA A 208 13.43 2.40 4.88
CA ALA A 208 13.82 3.12 6.10
C ALA A 208 15.25 2.81 6.58
N GLY A 209 16.00 1.97 5.85
CA GLY A 209 17.38 1.62 6.21
C GLY A 209 17.49 0.54 7.29
N GLU A 210 16.41 -0.16 7.60
CA GLU A 210 16.32 -1.19 8.63
C GLU A 210 16.34 -2.62 8.03
N GLY A 211 16.92 -2.77 6.83
CA GLY A 211 17.01 -4.02 6.09
C GLY A 211 17.83 -5.13 6.77
N ASP A 212 18.66 -4.79 7.76
CA ASP A 212 19.34 -5.76 8.62
C ASP A 212 18.37 -6.67 9.35
N LEU A 213 17.22 -6.15 9.82
CA LEU A 213 16.17 -6.94 10.47
C LEU A 213 15.61 -8.06 9.56
N ILE A 214 15.63 -7.84 8.25
CA ILE A 214 15.24 -8.84 7.25
C ILE A 214 16.39 -9.82 7.00
N THR A 215 17.61 -9.31 6.78
CA THR A 215 18.75 -10.12 6.35
C THR A 215 19.33 -11.01 7.44
N GLU A 216 19.13 -10.69 8.71
CA GLU A 216 19.47 -11.52 9.86
C GLU A 216 18.64 -12.82 9.94
N ARG A 217 17.53 -12.91 9.18
CA ARG A 217 16.59 -14.05 9.16
C ARG A 217 16.60 -14.71 7.80
N ALA A 218 17.32 -15.80 7.69
CA ALA A 218 17.61 -16.44 6.39
C ALA A 218 16.35 -16.78 5.57
N ASN A 219 15.28 -17.28 6.21
CA ASN A 219 14.05 -17.66 5.52
C ASN A 219 13.23 -16.43 5.12
N VAL A 220 13.18 -15.39 5.98
CA VAL A 220 12.54 -14.11 5.66
C VAL A 220 13.27 -13.45 4.49
N LYS A 221 14.61 -13.41 4.53
CA LYS A 221 15.40 -12.87 3.42
C LYS A 221 15.12 -13.60 2.11
N ALA A 222 15.16 -14.93 2.10
CA ALA A 222 14.93 -15.73 0.90
C ALA A 222 13.50 -15.55 0.36
N TRP A 223 12.52 -15.40 1.22
CA TRP A 223 11.15 -15.08 0.84
C TRP A 223 11.05 -13.65 0.32
N PHE A 224 11.65 -12.67 1.00
CA PHE A 224 11.63 -11.26 0.58
C PHE A 224 12.29 -11.05 -0.79
N ASP A 225 13.43 -11.70 -1.04
CA ASP A 225 14.09 -11.71 -2.37
C ASP A 225 13.12 -12.25 -3.45
N ARG A 226 12.34 -13.29 -3.14
CA ARG A 226 11.37 -13.89 -4.06
C ARG A 226 10.19 -12.97 -4.35
N VAL A 227 9.58 -12.37 -3.33
CA VAL A 227 8.43 -11.49 -3.51
C VAL A 227 8.84 -10.17 -4.15
N SER A 228 10.04 -9.66 -3.88
CA SER A 228 10.58 -8.44 -4.50
C SER A 228 10.80 -8.59 -6.01
N THR A 229 11.00 -9.80 -6.50
CA THR A 229 11.09 -10.10 -7.95
C THR A 229 9.77 -10.56 -8.55
N HIS A 230 8.72 -10.67 -7.74
CA HIS A 230 7.40 -11.07 -8.22
C HIS A 230 6.83 -9.98 -9.14
N LYS A 231 6.13 -10.41 -10.20
CA LYS A 231 5.60 -9.50 -11.24
C LYS A 231 4.72 -8.37 -10.68
N SER A 232 3.99 -8.63 -9.61
CA SER A 232 3.09 -7.68 -8.98
C SER A 232 3.81 -6.60 -8.19
N PHE A 233 5.04 -6.90 -7.73
CA PHE A 233 5.85 -5.97 -6.96
C PHE A 233 6.89 -5.24 -7.83
N SER A 234 7.44 -5.91 -8.85
CA SER A 234 8.41 -5.32 -9.78
C SER A 234 7.80 -4.47 -10.90
N GLY A 235 6.48 -4.31 -10.94
CA GLY A 235 5.76 -3.58 -11.98
C GLY A 235 6.00 -2.06 -11.91
N GLN A 236 5.89 -1.38 -13.05
CA GLN A 236 6.09 0.09 -13.16
C GLN A 236 5.19 0.89 -12.20
N ASN A 237 4.00 0.40 -11.89
CA ASN A 237 3.08 1.08 -10.97
C ASN A 237 3.60 1.12 -9.54
N ILE A 238 4.39 0.12 -9.11
CA ILE A 238 5.01 0.08 -7.79
C ILE A 238 6.22 1.01 -7.74
N VAL A 239 7.08 0.97 -8.77
CA VAL A 239 8.24 1.86 -8.92
C VAL A 239 7.79 3.33 -8.94
N ALA A 240 6.60 3.64 -9.48
CA ALA A 240 6.04 4.99 -9.43
C ALA A 240 5.68 5.46 -8.01
N TYR A 241 5.64 4.55 -7.05
CA TYR A 241 5.38 4.80 -5.62
C TYR A 241 6.61 4.55 -4.74
N ASP A 242 7.80 4.44 -5.32
CA ASP A 242 9.03 4.47 -4.53
C ASP A 242 9.06 5.71 -3.66
N LEU A 243 9.19 5.48 -2.35
CA LEU A 243 9.01 6.50 -1.33
C LEU A 243 9.98 7.68 -1.53
N LEU A 244 11.27 7.40 -1.64
CA LEU A 244 12.30 8.44 -1.67
C LEU A 244 12.19 9.41 -2.84
N PRO A 245 12.03 8.97 -4.12
CA PRO A 245 11.85 9.88 -5.24
C PRO A 245 10.58 10.73 -5.12
N LYS A 246 9.48 10.15 -4.67
CA LYS A 246 8.19 10.86 -4.53
C LYS A 246 8.22 11.90 -3.42
N LEU A 247 8.86 11.59 -2.30
CA LEU A 247 9.05 12.55 -1.22
C LEU A 247 9.91 13.74 -1.67
N ALA A 248 10.94 13.51 -2.48
CA ALA A 248 11.72 14.59 -3.06
C ALA A 248 10.87 15.48 -3.99
N ASP A 249 9.97 14.89 -4.79
CA ASP A 249 9.04 15.64 -5.64
C ASP A 249 8.04 16.47 -4.83
N ILE A 250 7.51 15.92 -3.74
CA ILE A 250 6.59 16.61 -2.82
C ILE A 250 7.31 17.79 -2.17
N LYS A 251 8.51 17.57 -1.59
CA LYS A 251 9.34 18.63 -1.01
C LYS A 251 9.63 19.75 -2.02
N ASN A 252 9.98 19.41 -3.24
CA ASN A 252 10.24 20.40 -4.30
C ASN A 252 8.99 21.20 -4.68
N LYS A 253 7.80 20.59 -4.67
CA LYS A 253 6.53 21.31 -4.91
C LYS A 253 6.19 22.26 -3.78
N GLN A 254 6.35 21.84 -2.53
CA GLN A 254 6.14 22.69 -1.35
C GLN A 254 7.08 23.89 -1.34
N LEU A 255 8.37 23.69 -1.63
CA LEU A 255 9.34 24.79 -1.75
C LEU A 255 8.98 25.78 -2.86
N ASN A 256 8.45 25.30 -3.99
CA ASN A 256 8.02 26.14 -5.09
C ASN A 256 6.69 26.89 -4.81
N SER A 257 5.80 26.35 -4.00
CA SER A 257 4.56 27.03 -3.59
C SER A 257 4.82 28.17 -2.60
N ILE A 258 5.81 28.02 -1.72
CA ILE A 258 6.21 29.08 -0.77
C ILE A 258 6.82 30.32 -1.50
N VAL A 259 7.42 30.12 -2.67
CA VAL A 259 8.07 31.21 -3.44
C VAL A 259 7.04 32.04 -4.26
N ILE A 260 5.81 31.59 -4.41
CA ILE A 260 4.78 32.23 -5.25
C ILE A 260 3.88 33.19 -4.43
N ASP A 261 3.75 33.00 -3.13
CA ASP A 261 2.87 33.80 -2.28
C ASP A 261 3.53 35.06 -1.66
N ASP A 262 4.82 35.29 -1.90
CA ASP A 262 5.57 36.46 -1.39
C ASP A 262 5.85 37.53 -2.45
N PHE A 263 5.05 37.60 -3.57
CA PHE A 263 5.12 38.65 -4.54
C PHE A 263 3.79 39.34 -4.84
#